data_75d87a018275621574fe9dc7bb5d360a
#
_entry.id   75d87a018275621574fe9dc7bb5d360a
#
_cell.length_a   1.000
_cell.length_b   1.000
_cell.length_c   1.000
_cell.angle_alpha   90.00
_cell.angle_beta   90.00
_cell.angle_gamma   90.00
#
_symmetry.space_group_name_H-M   'P 1'
#
loop_
_entity.id
_entity.type
_entity.pdbx_description
1 polymer ?
#
loop_
_entity_poly.entity_id
_entity_poly.type
_entity_poly.pdbx_seq_one_letter_code
_entity_poly.pdbx_strand_id
1 'polypeptide(L)'
;GPTGSGKTTTLYSVLSKLNSTRVNIMTLEDPIEYQIAGVNQVQVNTQAGLTFASGLRSFLRQDPNIIMVGEIRDTETTDLAIQASLTGHLVFSTLHTNNASGSLPRLLDMQAEPYLIASTVTCVGGQRVVRRVCQSCKISRKIEKDVFDNFAKVLGNLYDFKKNPNPTFYEGKGCRECNNTGYLGRIGIFEVLVVSEKISRMILLHETAQAIEDQAIGEGMITMKQDGFLKVIEGITTVEEVLRVAEE
;
A
#
# COMPACT_ATOMS: atom_id res chain seq x y z
N GLY A 1 -2.82 1.37 4.86
CA GLY A 1 -1.62 1.38 5.72
C GLY A 1 -1.65 2.50 6.75
N PRO A 2 -0.92 2.41 7.88
CA PRO A 2 -0.84 3.44 8.91
C PRO A 2 -0.08 4.67 8.44
N THR A 3 -0.04 5.70 9.30
CA THR A 3 0.78 6.89 9.08
C THR A 3 2.26 6.50 8.99
N GLY A 4 2.99 7.11 8.04
CA GLY A 4 4.41 6.82 7.83
C GLY A 4 4.70 5.55 7.01
N SER A 5 3.70 4.80 6.54
CA SER A 5 3.92 3.63 5.69
C SER A 5 4.30 3.96 4.23
N GLY A 6 4.37 5.24 3.86
CA GLY A 6 4.80 5.69 2.53
C GLY A 6 3.69 5.76 1.48
N LYS A 7 2.41 5.79 1.88
CA LYS A 7 1.26 5.86 0.96
C LYS A 7 1.36 7.01 -0.04
N THR A 8 1.58 8.22 0.45
CA THR A 8 1.72 9.43 -0.39
C THR A 8 2.85 9.28 -1.40
N THR A 9 4.02 8.78 -0.97
CA THR A 9 5.17 8.54 -1.86
C THR A 9 4.82 7.57 -2.99
N THR A 10 4.10 6.50 -2.68
CA THR A 10 3.67 5.51 -3.67
C THR A 10 2.64 6.12 -4.62
N LEU A 11 1.62 6.81 -4.12
CA LEU A 11 0.63 7.49 -4.96
C LEU A 11 1.28 8.53 -5.88
N TYR A 12 2.19 9.35 -5.36
CA TYR A 12 2.91 10.33 -6.17
C TYR A 12 3.76 9.67 -7.27
N SER A 13 4.39 8.52 -6.98
CA SER A 13 5.12 7.74 -7.98
C SER A 13 4.19 7.21 -9.08
N VAL A 14 2.97 6.75 -8.71
CA VAL A 14 1.95 6.32 -9.67
C VAL A 14 1.46 7.49 -10.50
N LEU A 15 1.11 8.61 -9.87
CA LEU A 15 0.66 9.81 -10.59
C LEU A 15 1.73 10.32 -11.55
N SER A 16 2.99 10.40 -11.11
CA SER A 16 4.11 10.81 -11.95
C SER A 16 4.29 9.89 -13.18
N LYS A 17 4.02 8.60 -13.03
CA LYS A 17 4.11 7.63 -14.14
C LYS A 17 2.93 7.77 -15.13
N LEU A 18 1.75 8.13 -14.65
CA LEU A 18 0.54 8.32 -15.46
C LEU A 18 0.46 9.71 -16.08
N ASN A 19 1.23 10.65 -15.56
CA ASN A 19 1.19 12.06 -15.96
C ASN A 19 1.69 12.25 -17.41
N SER A 20 0.84 12.86 -18.20
CA SER A 20 1.14 13.23 -19.58
C SER A 20 0.29 14.45 -19.99
N THR A 21 0.66 15.11 -21.08
CA THR A 21 -0.07 16.26 -21.60
C THR A 21 -1.50 15.95 -22.08
N ARG A 22 -1.89 14.68 -22.12
CA ARG A 22 -3.21 14.21 -22.57
C ARG A 22 -4.13 13.84 -21.40
N VAL A 23 -3.64 13.92 -20.15
CA VAL A 23 -4.35 13.46 -18.97
C VAL A 23 -4.48 14.59 -17.96
N ASN A 24 -5.70 14.94 -17.60
CA ASN A 24 -5.96 15.88 -16.51
C ASN A 24 -5.97 15.13 -15.18
N ILE A 25 -4.93 15.35 -14.38
CA ILE A 25 -4.78 14.77 -13.04
C ILE A 25 -5.09 15.85 -12.01
N MET A 26 -6.00 15.56 -11.09
CA MET A 26 -6.37 16.44 -9.99
C MET A 26 -6.22 15.72 -8.65
N THR A 27 -5.68 16.42 -7.65
CA THR A 27 -5.50 15.87 -6.30
C THR A 27 -6.09 16.77 -5.23
N LEU A 28 -6.68 16.15 -4.20
CA LEU A 28 -7.08 16.79 -2.94
C LEU A 28 -6.24 16.22 -1.80
N GLU A 29 -5.52 17.07 -1.08
CA GLU A 29 -4.50 16.64 -0.12
C GLU A 29 -4.53 17.44 1.19
N ASP A 30 -4.04 16.83 2.27
CA ASP A 30 -3.97 17.46 3.60
C ASP A 30 -2.73 17.00 4.38
N PRO A 31 -1.56 17.69 4.22
CA PRO A 31 -1.24 18.72 3.21
C PRO A 31 -0.67 18.16 1.91
N ILE A 32 -0.35 19.02 0.94
CA ILE A 32 0.50 18.70 -0.21
C ILE A 32 1.94 18.56 0.27
N GLU A 33 2.54 17.37 0.08
CA GLU A 33 3.91 17.09 0.53
C GLU A 33 4.96 17.76 -0.37
N TYR A 34 4.78 17.66 -1.68
CA TYR A 34 5.56 18.40 -2.69
C TYR A 34 4.79 18.50 -4.01
N GLN A 35 5.18 19.45 -4.84
CA GLN A 35 4.51 19.68 -6.12
C GLN A 35 4.98 18.69 -7.20
N ILE A 36 4.02 18.19 -7.99
CA ILE A 36 4.25 17.37 -9.17
C ILE A 36 3.93 18.23 -10.40
N ALA A 37 4.93 18.49 -11.23
CA ALA A 37 4.74 19.27 -12.44
C ALA A 37 3.66 18.63 -13.34
N GLY A 38 2.68 19.43 -13.82
CA GLY A 38 1.59 18.96 -14.67
C GLY A 38 0.42 18.29 -13.94
N VAL A 39 0.41 18.28 -12.60
CA VAL A 39 -0.69 17.82 -11.76
C VAL A 39 -1.36 19.02 -11.08
N ASN A 40 -2.67 19.06 -11.11
CA ASN A 40 -3.48 20.09 -10.43
C ASN A 40 -3.70 19.67 -8.97
N GLN A 41 -2.78 20.06 -8.08
CA GLN A 41 -2.82 19.72 -6.66
C GLN A 41 -3.55 20.81 -5.86
N VAL A 42 -4.56 20.42 -5.09
CA VAL A 42 -5.36 21.30 -4.25
C VAL A 42 -5.24 20.87 -2.80
N GLN A 43 -4.85 21.79 -1.94
CA GLN A 43 -4.78 21.54 -0.51
C GLN A 43 -6.12 21.86 0.16
N VAL A 44 -6.58 20.92 0.98
CA VAL A 44 -7.77 21.09 1.84
C VAL A 44 -7.56 22.29 2.79
N ASN A 45 -8.59 23.09 2.95
CA ASN A 45 -8.64 24.19 3.90
C ASN A 45 -10.04 24.24 4.53
N THR A 46 -10.22 23.51 5.61
CA THR A 46 -11.52 23.39 6.31
C THR A 46 -12.02 24.72 6.87
N GLN A 47 -11.11 25.63 7.24
CA GLN A 47 -11.48 26.97 7.72
C GLN A 47 -12.12 27.81 6.62
N ALA A 48 -11.69 27.62 5.36
CA ALA A 48 -12.28 28.26 4.20
C ALA A 48 -13.45 27.45 3.58
N GLY A 49 -13.90 26.36 4.22
CA GLY A 49 -14.97 25.49 3.72
C GLY A 49 -14.54 24.52 2.62
N LEU A 50 -13.25 24.46 2.27
CA LEU A 50 -12.72 23.49 1.30
C LEU A 50 -12.37 22.18 2.02
N THR A 51 -13.29 21.23 2.00
CA THR A 51 -13.13 19.86 2.51
C THR A 51 -12.81 18.88 1.39
N PHE A 52 -12.49 17.63 1.71
CA PHE A 52 -12.36 16.56 0.69
C PHE A 52 -13.64 16.42 -0.12
N ALA A 53 -14.81 16.38 0.50
CA ALA A 53 -16.09 16.26 -0.17
C ALA A 53 -16.41 17.47 -1.07
N SER A 54 -16.27 18.71 -0.57
CA SER A 54 -16.57 19.91 -1.36
C SER A 54 -15.60 20.08 -2.53
N GLY A 55 -14.33 19.75 -2.35
CA GLY A 55 -13.32 19.76 -3.41
C GLY A 55 -13.60 18.71 -4.47
N LEU A 56 -13.94 17.49 -4.07
CA LEU A 56 -14.24 16.39 -4.99
C LEU A 56 -15.48 16.69 -5.85
N ARG A 57 -16.55 17.27 -5.25
CA ARG A 57 -17.69 17.78 -6.04
C ARG A 57 -17.29 18.83 -7.09
N SER A 58 -16.31 19.66 -6.76
CA SER A 58 -15.81 20.65 -7.71
C SER A 58 -15.00 20.01 -8.82
N PHE A 59 -14.19 19.00 -8.52
CA PHE A 59 -13.39 18.27 -9.49
C PHE A 59 -14.24 17.57 -10.55
N LEU A 60 -15.35 16.95 -10.16
CA LEU A 60 -16.28 16.30 -11.10
C LEU A 60 -16.84 17.23 -12.19
N ARG A 61 -16.67 18.55 -12.06
CA ARG A 61 -17.05 19.55 -13.05
C ARG A 61 -15.87 20.14 -13.84
N GLN A 62 -14.66 19.62 -13.62
CA GLN A 62 -13.42 20.12 -14.24
C GLN A 62 -12.83 19.14 -15.27
N ASP A 63 -13.64 18.18 -15.72
CA ASP A 63 -13.25 17.15 -16.71
C ASP A 63 -11.93 16.44 -16.35
N PRO A 64 -11.80 15.87 -15.14
CA PRO A 64 -10.60 15.12 -14.74
C PRO A 64 -10.58 13.76 -15.43
N ASN A 65 -9.39 13.25 -15.73
CA ASN A 65 -9.21 11.84 -16.10
C ASN A 65 -8.83 11.00 -14.88
N ILE A 66 -8.00 11.57 -14.02
CA ILE A 66 -7.49 10.91 -12.82
C ILE A 66 -7.72 11.82 -11.62
N ILE A 67 -8.29 11.27 -10.57
CA ILE A 67 -8.53 11.95 -9.31
C ILE A 67 -7.74 11.23 -8.21
N MET A 68 -7.01 11.96 -7.39
CA MET A 68 -6.45 11.45 -6.16
C MET A 68 -7.07 12.18 -4.96
N VAL A 69 -7.70 11.42 -4.08
CA VAL A 69 -8.16 11.89 -2.77
C VAL A 69 -7.15 11.42 -1.73
N GLY A 70 -6.46 12.33 -1.09
CA GLY A 70 -5.36 12.03 -0.16
C GLY A 70 -5.74 10.95 0.85
N GLU A 71 -6.94 11.03 1.39
CA GLU A 71 -7.52 9.99 2.25
C GLU A 71 -9.06 10.05 2.26
N ILE A 72 -9.68 8.90 2.51
CA ILE A 72 -11.11 8.76 2.76
C ILE A 72 -11.32 8.43 4.23
N ARG A 73 -12.09 9.29 4.92
CA ARG A 73 -12.39 9.15 6.36
C ARG A 73 -13.88 9.12 6.69
N ASP A 74 -14.73 9.57 5.78
CA ASP A 74 -16.16 9.77 6.01
C ASP A 74 -17.00 9.24 4.84
N THR A 75 -18.28 9.03 5.11
CA THR A 75 -19.28 8.51 4.17
C THR A 75 -19.40 9.40 2.93
N GLU A 76 -19.47 10.73 3.11
CA GLU A 76 -19.68 11.67 2.02
C GLU A 76 -18.54 11.63 0.98
N THR A 77 -17.30 11.63 1.46
CA THR A 77 -16.11 11.51 0.60
C THR A 77 -16.08 10.14 -0.09
N THR A 78 -16.47 9.06 0.61
CA THR A 78 -16.57 7.71 0.06
C THR A 78 -17.55 7.66 -1.10
N ASP A 79 -18.77 8.17 -0.91
CA ASP A 79 -19.82 8.17 -1.94
C ASP A 79 -19.40 8.96 -3.19
N LEU A 80 -18.79 10.11 -3.00
CA LEU A 80 -18.30 10.94 -4.12
C LEU A 80 -17.15 10.26 -4.88
N ALA A 81 -16.23 9.58 -4.18
CA ALA A 81 -15.15 8.82 -4.81
C ALA A 81 -15.68 7.64 -5.64
N ILE A 82 -16.69 6.94 -5.11
CA ILE A 82 -17.38 5.87 -5.82
C ILE A 82 -18.11 6.42 -7.05
N GLN A 83 -18.87 7.52 -6.90
CA GLN A 83 -19.56 8.16 -8.02
C GLN A 83 -18.59 8.59 -9.13
N ALA A 84 -17.44 9.17 -8.75
CA ALA A 84 -16.38 9.50 -9.71
C ALA A 84 -15.92 8.25 -10.47
N SER A 85 -15.68 7.15 -9.78
CA SER A 85 -15.27 5.88 -10.39
C SER A 85 -16.33 5.31 -11.32
N LEU A 86 -17.62 5.35 -10.96
CA LEU A 86 -18.74 4.89 -11.78
C LEU A 86 -18.91 5.72 -13.06
N THR A 87 -18.52 6.99 -13.01
CA THR A 87 -18.59 7.89 -14.21
C THR A 87 -17.33 7.83 -15.07
N GLY A 88 -16.43 6.86 -14.82
CA GLY A 88 -15.31 6.54 -15.70
C GLY A 88 -13.97 7.17 -15.31
N HIS A 89 -13.89 7.87 -14.19
CA HIS A 89 -12.64 8.44 -13.70
C HIS A 89 -11.78 7.38 -13.01
N LEU A 90 -10.48 7.43 -13.19
CA LEU A 90 -9.56 6.65 -12.39
C LEU A 90 -9.34 7.34 -11.04
N VAL A 91 -9.77 6.70 -9.97
CA VAL A 91 -9.73 7.27 -8.62
C VAL A 91 -8.69 6.55 -7.77
N PHE A 92 -7.78 7.32 -7.18
CA PHE A 92 -6.83 6.86 -6.16
C PHE A 92 -7.15 7.47 -4.81
N SER A 93 -7.01 6.70 -3.76
CA SER A 93 -7.13 7.20 -2.39
C SER A 93 -6.35 6.36 -1.40
N THR A 94 -6.34 6.78 -0.13
CA THR A 94 -5.78 6.01 0.97
C THR A 94 -6.81 5.75 2.06
N LEU A 95 -6.62 4.62 2.75
CA LEU A 95 -7.35 4.22 3.94
C LEU A 95 -6.37 3.89 5.06
N HIS A 96 -6.78 4.12 6.31
CA HIS A 96 -6.04 3.72 7.49
C HIS A 96 -6.50 2.32 7.92
N THR A 97 -5.88 1.28 7.38
CA THR A 97 -6.09 -0.14 7.71
C THR A 97 -4.74 -0.83 7.87
N ASN A 98 -4.71 -1.95 8.58
CA ASN A 98 -3.45 -2.65 8.83
C ASN A 98 -2.99 -3.47 7.62
N ASN A 99 -3.93 -4.01 6.84
CA ASN A 99 -3.69 -4.82 5.65
C ASN A 99 -4.64 -4.44 4.51
N ALA A 100 -4.44 -5.03 3.34
CA ALA A 100 -5.26 -4.76 2.17
C ALA A 100 -6.70 -5.28 2.32
N SER A 101 -6.87 -6.49 2.82
CA SER A 101 -8.18 -7.14 2.99
C SER A 101 -9.10 -6.37 3.93
N GLY A 102 -8.57 -5.80 5.01
CA GLY A 102 -9.32 -4.98 5.97
C GLY A 102 -9.85 -3.66 5.40
N SER A 103 -9.38 -3.24 4.22
CA SER A 103 -9.87 -2.01 3.58
C SER A 103 -11.29 -2.17 3.03
N LEU A 104 -11.69 -3.36 2.61
CA LEU A 104 -13.03 -3.61 2.05
C LEU A 104 -14.12 -3.54 3.13
N PRO A 105 -14.02 -4.26 4.27
CA PRO A 105 -14.94 -4.03 5.39
C PRO A 105 -14.93 -2.58 5.89
N ARG A 106 -13.79 -1.91 5.88
CA ARG A 106 -13.71 -0.51 6.30
C ARG A 106 -14.54 0.43 5.43
N LEU A 107 -14.63 0.20 4.12
CA LEU A 107 -15.53 0.94 3.23
C LEU A 107 -17.00 0.63 3.54
N LEU A 108 -17.33 -0.61 3.88
CA LEU A 108 -18.67 -0.99 4.34
C LEU A 108 -19.05 -0.29 5.67
N ASP A 109 -18.12 -0.19 6.62
CA ASP A 109 -18.31 0.56 7.87
C ASP A 109 -18.57 2.06 7.63
N MET A 110 -18.04 2.61 6.54
CA MET A 110 -18.32 3.96 6.07
C MET A 110 -19.65 4.07 5.29
N GLN A 111 -20.52 3.05 5.41
CA GLN A 111 -21.85 3.00 4.79
C GLN A 111 -21.83 2.96 3.25
N ALA A 112 -20.69 2.63 2.63
CA ALA A 112 -20.67 2.41 1.19
C ALA A 112 -21.44 1.13 0.83
N GLU A 113 -22.30 1.21 -0.17
CA GLU A 113 -23.11 0.08 -0.60
C GLU A 113 -22.23 -1.04 -1.17
N PRO A 114 -22.42 -2.31 -0.75
CA PRO A 114 -21.56 -3.43 -1.15
C PRO A 114 -21.42 -3.60 -2.66
N TYR A 115 -22.53 -3.43 -3.40
CA TYR A 115 -22.52 -3.60 -4.85
C TYR A 115 -21.74 -2.48 -5.57
N LEU A 116 -21.65 -1.29 -4.97
CA LEU A 116 -20.84 -0.20 -5.49
C LEU A 116 -19.36 -0.47 -5.26
N ILE A 117 -18.97 -0.92 -4.07
CA ILE A 117 -17.59 -1.32 -3.78
C ILE A 117 -17.16 -2.44 -4.73
N ALA A 118 -17.98 -3.49 -4.86
CA ALA A 118 -17.69 -4.64 -5.71
C ALA A 118 -17.53 -4.29 -7.21
N SER A 119 -18.17 -3.19 -7.67
CA SER A 119 -18.13 -2.75 -9.06
C SER A 119 -17.05 -1.70 -9.34
N THR A 120 -16.56 -0.97 -8.34
CA THR A 120 -15.66 0.18 -8.53
C THR A 120 -14.24 -0.07 -8.02
N VAL A 121 -14.06 -0.83 -6.94
CA VAL A 121 -12.74 -1.12 -6.40
C VAL A 121 -12.08 -2.22 -7.23
N THR A 122 -10.97 -1.89 -7.88
CA THR A 122 -10.22 -2.81 -8.72
C THR A 122 -9.07 -3.49 -7.99
N CYS A 123 -8.39 -2.76 -7.10
CA CYS A 123 -7.32 -3.31 -6.27
C CYS A 123 -7.12 -2.49 -5.00
N VAL A 124 -6.54 -3.15 -4.00
CA VAL A 124 -6.14 -2.53 -2.73
C VAL A 124 -4.69 -2.87 -2.45
N GLY A 125 -3.86 -1.85 -2.23
CA GLY A 125 -2.46 -2.03 -1.84
C GLY A 125 -2.27 -1.84 -0.33
N GLY A 126 -1.81 -2.87 0.36
CA GLY A 126 -1.27 -2.77 1.72
C GLY A 126 0.22 -2.42 1.67
N GLN A 127 0.68 -1.56 2.56
CA GLN A 127 2.06 -1.08 2.54
C GLN A 127 2.61 -0.79 3.94
N ARG A 128 3.87 -1.19 4.13
CA ARG A 128 4.74 -0.80 5.25
C ARG A 128 6.09 -0.39 4.71
N VAL A 129 6.89 0.24 5.56
CA VAL A 129 8.26 0.67 5.23
C VAL A 129 9.24 0.05 6.21
N VAL A 130 10.27 -0.60 5.67
CA VAL A 130 11.39 -1.18 6.42
C VAL A 130 12.68 -0.42 6.12
N ARG A 131 13.63 -0.45 7.06
CA ARG A 131 14.97 0.12 6.84
C ARG A 131 15.79 -0.78 5.94
N ARG A 132 16.60 -0.19 5.09
CA ARG A 132 17.54 -0.92 4.22
C ARG A 132 18.86 -1.13 4.94
N VAL A 133 19.42 -2.33 4.82
CA VAL A 133 20.78 -2.62 5.28
C VAL A 133 21.76 -1.68 4.57
N CYS A 134 22.62 -1.04 5.34
CA CYS A 134 23.65 -0.16 4.80
C CYS A 134 24.65 -0.94 3.96
N GLN A 135 24.79 -0.59 2.69
CA GLN A 135 25.64 -1.32 1.76
C GLN A 135 27.14 -1.20 2.12
N SER A 136 27.56 -0.07 2.71
CA SER A 136 28.95 0.19 3.06
C SER A 136 29.46 -0.63 4.25
N CYS A 137 28.56 -1.15 5.09
CA CYS A 137 28.94 -1.97 6.25
C CYS A 137 28.18 -3.32 6.31
N LYS A 138 27.58 -3.72 5.22
CA LYS A 138 26.84 -4.98 5.07
C LYS A 138 27.76 -6.17 5.23
N ILE A 139 27.36 -7.10 6.08
CA ILE A 139 28.04 -8.38 6.30
C ILE A 139 27.03 -9.53 6.25
N SER A 140 27.53 -10.73 5.97
CA SER A 140 26.72 -11.93 6.10
C SER A 140 26.48 -12.26 7.59
N ARG A 141 25.28 -12.74 7.90
CA ARG A 141 24.87 -13.17 9.23
C ARG A 141 24.25 -14.56 9.16
N LYS A 142 24.53 -15.38 10.14
CA LYS A 142 23.77 -16.61 10.37
C LYS A 142 22.56 -16.28 11.25
N ILE A 143 21.41 -16.83 10.92
CA ILE A 143 20.21 -16.75 11.76
C ILE A 143 20.01 -18.06 12.52
N GLU A 144 19.30 -17.99 13.63
CA GLU A 144 18.95 -19.16 14.45
C GLU A 144 17.99 -20.07 13.66
N LYS A 145 18.04 -21.37 13.98
CA LYS A 145 17.26 -22.37 13.28
C LYS A 145 15.76 -22.09 13.35
N ASP A 146 15.25 -21.73 14.52
CA ASP A 146 13.81 -21.45 14.72
C ASP A 146 13.34 -20.26 13.89
N VAL A 147 14.16 -19.22 13.78
CA VAL A 147 13.89 -18.04 12.90
C VAL A 147 13.90 -18.47 11.44
N PHE A 148 14.85 -19.33 11.05
CA PHE A 148 14.91 -19.85 9.68
C PHE A 148 13.70 -20.73 9.36
N ASP A 149 13.28 -21.61 10.26
CA ASP A 149 12.14 -22.50 10.05
C ASP A 149 10.83 -21.70 9.88
N ASN A 150 10.62 -20.66 10.69
CA ASN A 150 9.48 -19.74 10.52
C ASN A 150 9.56 -18.97 9.21
N PHE A 151 10.72 -18.46 8.86
CA PHE A 151 10.98 -17.75 7.61
C PHE A 151 10.66 -18.64 6.39
N ALA A 152 11.15 -19.88 6.39
CA ALA A 152 10.91 -20.85 5.34
C ALA A 152 9.42 -21.23 5.23
N LYS A 153 8.73 -21.39 6.36
CA LYS A 153 7.30 -21.67 6.42
C LYS A 153 6.47 -20.53 5.79
N VAL A 154 6.80 -19.28 6.08
CA VAL A 154 6.08 -18.11 5.57
C VAL A 154 6.26 -17.97 4.06
N LEU A 155 7.48 -18.18 3.55
CA LEU A 155 7.75 -18.09 2.10
C LEU A 155 7.15 -19.27 1.33
N GLY A 156 7.13 -20.46 1.92
CA GLY A 156 6.55 -21.64 1.26
C GLY A 156 7.11 -21.85 -0.15
N ASN A 157 6.22 -21.87 -1.14
CA ASN A 157 6.57 -22.08 -2.55
C ASN A 157 7.13 -20.83 -3.27
N LEU A 158 7.13 -19.66 -2.62
CA LEU A 158 7.67 -18.42 -3.21
C LEU A 158 9.20 -18.45 -3.33
N TYR A 159 9.86 -19.34 -2.61
CA TYR A 159 11.30 -19.53 -2.69
C TYR A 159 11.65 -21.02 -2.76
N ASP A 160 12.50 -21.39 -3.70
CA ASP A 160 12.93 -22.80 -3.90
C ASP A 160 14.06 -23.17 -2.94
N PHE A 161 13.70 -23.56 -1.72
CA PHE A 161 14.66 -24.05 -0.72
C PHE A 161 15.36 -25.35 -1.11
N LYS A 162 14.85 -26.10 -2.09
CA LYS A 162 15.53 -27.30 -2.59
C LYS A 162 16.75 -26.96 -3.42
N LYS A 163 16.63 -25.89 -4.23
CA LYS A 163 17.77 -25.38 -5.03
C LYS A 163 18.75 -24.57 -4.17
N ASN A 164 18.23 -23.78 -3.24
CA ASN A 164 19.04 -22.91 -2.39
C ASN A 164 18.68 -23.16 -0.91
N PRO A 165 19.17 -24.24 -0.29
CA PRO A 165 18.77 -24.63 1.06
C PRO A 165 19.29 -23.68 2.15
N ASN A 166 20.32 -22.90 1.86
CA ASN A 166 20.97 -21.99 2.81
C ASN A 166 21.07 -20.57 2.22
N PRO A 167 20.00 -19.79 2.16
CA PRO A 167 20.09 -18.42 1.72
C PRO A 167 20.99 -17.61 2.66
N THR A 168 21.73 -16.67 2.09
CA THR A 168 22.59 -15.78 2.87
C THR A 168 21.77 -14.63 3.44
N PHE A 169 21.80 -14.45 4.74
CA PHE A 169 21.21 -13.32 5.44
C PHE A 169 22.27 -12.24 5.67
N TYR A 170 21.83 -11.01 5.81
CA TYR A 170 22.72 -9.87 5.93
C TYR A 170 22.30 -8.96 7.08
N GLU A 171 23.30 -8.29 7.66
CA GLU A 171 23.11 -7.19 8.61
C GLU A 171 24.13 -6.08 8.36
N GLY A 172 23.92 -4.91 8.92
CA GLY A 172 24.89 -3.82 8.88
C GLY A 172 25.63 -3.75 10.22
N LYS A 173 26.98 -3.82 10.19
CA LYS A 173 27.80 -3.65 11.40
C LYS A 173 27.73 -2.27 12.02
N GLY A 174 27.30 -1.27 11.26
CA GLY A 174 27.44 0.13 11.60
C GLY A 174 28.71 0.73 10.99
N CYS A 175 28.57 1.93 10.45
CA CYS A 175 29.69 2.73 9.91
C CYS A 175 29.33 4.22 9.96
N ARG A 176 30.28 5.06 9.58
CA ARG A 176 30.07 6.52 9.56
C ARG A 176 28.90 6.94 8.66
N GLU A 177 28.69 6.30 7.49
CA GLU A 177 27.62 6.64 6.54
C GLU A 177 26.23 6.40 7.12
N CYS A 178 26.05 5.33 7.90
CA CYS A 178 24.78 5.01 8.53
C CYS A 178 24.69 5.49 9.99
N ASN A 179 25.58 6.36 10.46
CA ASN A 179 25.67 6.82 11.84
C ASN A 179 25.66 5.65 12.84
N ASN A 180 26.41 4.58 12.54
CA ASN A 180 26.54 3.36 13.32
C ASN A 180 25.24 2.57 13.53
N THR A 181 24.17 2.87 12.80
CA THR A 181 22.88 2.17 12.93
C THR A 181 22.82 0.84 12.19
N GLY A 182 23.71 0.58 11.24
CA GLY A 182 23.68 -0.54 10.31
C GLY A 182 22.64 -0.40 9.18
N TYR A 183 21.82 0.66 9.18
CA TYR A 183 20.76 0.88 8.19
C TYR A 183 20.91 2.24 7.51
N LEU A 184 20.64 2.28 6.20
CA LEU A 184 20.66 3.53 5.42
C LEU A 184 19.55 3.51 4.36
N GLY A 185 18.63 4.47 4.47
CA GLY A 185 17.45 4.55 3.62
C GLY A 185 16.34 3.56 4.02
N ARG A 186 15.26 3.58 3.25
CA ARG A 186 14.05 2.79 3.49
C ARG A 186 13.57 2.18 2.18
N ILE A 187 12.76 1.11 2.28
CA ILE A 187 12.09 0.46 1.16
C ILE A 187 10.68 0.06 1.59
N GLY A 188 9.72 0.12 0.66
CA GLY A 188 8.37 -0.39 0.91
C GLY A 188 8.34 -1.91 0.85
N ILE A 189 7.50 -2.51 1.67
CA ILE A 189 7.01 -3.88 1.52
C ILE A 189 5.52 -3.80 1.25
N PHE A 190 5.04 -4.63 0.32
CA PHE A 190 3.71 -4.48 -0.27
C PHE A 190 2.96 -5.80 -0.25
N GLU A 191 1.65 -5.69 -0.20
CA GLU A 191 0.71 -6.70 -0.63
C GLU A 191 -0.31 -6.03 -1.57
N VAL A 192 -0.71 -6.71 -2.63
CA VAL A 192 -1.66 -6.18 -3.60
C VAL A 192 -2.80 -7.16 -3.77
N LEU A 193 -3.96 -6.79 -3.23
CA LEU A 193 -5.20 -7.50 -3.37
C LEU A 193 -5.91 -7.01 -4.64
N VAL A 194 -6.06 -7.89 -5.62
CA VAL A 194 -6.87 -7.63 -6.83
C VAL A 194 -8.29 -8.07 -6.55
N VAL A 195 -9.26 -7.19 -6.79
CA VAL A 195 -10.68 -7.52 -6.58
C VAL A 195 -11.17 -8.34 -7.78
N SER A 196 -11.05 -9.67 -7.64
CA SER A 196 -11.56 -10.65 -8.60
C SER A 196 -13.09 -10.80 -8.50
N GLU A 197 -13.71 -11.50 -9.46
CA GLU A 197 -15.15 -11.82 -9.36
C GLU A 197 -15.52 -12.58 -8.07
N LYS A 198 -14.63 -13.45 -7.57
CA LYS A 198 -14.86 -14.17 -6.33
C LYS A 198 -14.83 -13.22 -5.14
N ILE A 199 -13.81 -12.35 -5.07
CA ILE A 199 -13.70 -11.34 -4.02
C ILE A 199 -14.88 -10.36 -4.10
N SER A 200 -15.32 -9.94 -5.29
CA SER A 200 -16.51 -9.12 -5.47
C SER A 200 -17.76 -9.77 -4.89
N ARG A 201 -17.95 -11.09 -5.09
CA ARG A 201 -19.06 -11.83 -4.47
C ARG A 201 -18.95 -11.89 -2.95
N MET A 202 -17.74 -12.04 -2.41
CA MET A 202 -17.49 -12.03 -0.96
C MET A 202 -17.82 -10.67 -0.34
N ILE A 203 -17.52 -9.56 -1.03
CA ILE A 203 -17.92 -8.21 -0.60
C ILE A 203 -19.45 -8.10 -0.51
N LEU A 204 -20.19 -8.60 -1.53
CA LEU A 204 -21.65 -8.60 -1.53
C LEU A 204 -22.26 -9.43 -0.39
N LEU A 205 -21.56 -10.47 0.05
CA LEU A 205 -21.97 -11.34 1.15
C LEU A 205 -21.49 -10.85 2.53
N HIS A 206 -20.81 -9.71 2.59
CA HIS A 206 -20.21 -9.15 3.82
C HIS A 206 -19.25 -10.14 4.51
N GLU A 207 -18.45 -10.87 3.72
CA GLU A 207 -17.47 -11.79 4.27
C GLU A 207 -16.39 -11.07 5.07
N THR A 208 -15.78 -11.79 6.00
CA THR A 208 -14.76 -11.23 6.89
C THR A 208 -13.47 -10.86 6.13
N ALA A 209 -12.71 -9.91 6.68
CA ALA A 209 -11.39 -9.54 6.14
C ALA A 209 -10.46 -10.77 5.99
N GLN A 210 -10.51 -11.70 6.95
CA GLN A 210 -9.71 -12.92 6.92
C GLN A 210 -10.12 -13.84 5.77
N ALA A 211 -11.41 -14.06 5.55
CA ALA A 211 -11.88 -14.87 4.43
C ALA A 211 -11.48 -14.28 3.07
N ILE A 212 -11.56 -12.95 2.95
CA ILE A 212 -11.11 -12.21 1.75
C ILE A 212 -9.59 -12.36 1.56
N GLU A 213 -8.81 -12.27 2.63
CA GLU A 213 -7.35 -12.46 2.59
C GLU A 213 -6.98 -13.88 2.14
N ASP A 214 -7.59 -14.90 2.74
CA ASP A 214 -7.37 -16.30 2.37
C ASP A 214 -7.70 -16.56 0.89
N GLN A 215 -8.78 -15.97 0.39
CA GLN A 215 -9.15 -16.05 -1.01
C GLN A 215 -8.12 -15.35 -1.90
N ALA A 216 -7.69 -14.15 -1.54
CA ALA A 216 -6.69 -13.39 -2.29
C ALA A 216 -5.34 -14.12 -2.35
N ILE A 217 -4.90 -14.70 -1.22
CA ILE A 217 -3.68 -15.55 -1.18
C ILE A 217 -3.86 -16.77 -2.08
N GLY A 218 -5.02 -17.42 -2.05
CA GLY A 218 -5.36 -18.54 -2.93
C GLY A 218 -5.34 -18.17 -4.43
N GLU A 219 -5.56 -16.90 -4.76
CA GLU A 219 -5.46 -16.33 -6.12
C GLU A 219 -4.06 -15.80 -6.47
N GLY A 220 -3.10 -15.91 -5.54
CA GLY A 220 -1.70 -15.57 -5.78
C GLY A 220 -1.25 -14.23 -5.17
N MET A 221 -2.03 -13.62 -4.29
CA MET A 221 -1.57 -12.45 -3.52
C MET A 221 -0.38 -12.86 -2.65
N ILE A 222 0.67 -12.05 -2.69
CA ILE A 222 1.82 -12.13 -1.80
C ILE A 222 1.56 -11.18 -0.64
N THR A 223 1.66 -11.67 0.60
CA THR A 223 1.49 -10.84 1.80
C THR A 223 2.67 -9.90 2.01
N MET A 224 2.47 -8.81 2.76
CA MET A 224 3.57 -7.89 3.11
C MET A 224 4.73 -8.61 3.81
N LYS A 225 4.45 -9.59 4.67
CA LYS A 225 5.47 -10.40 5.34
C LYS A 225 6.28 -11.23 4.35
N GLN A 226 5.61 -11.83 3.36
CA GLN A 226 6.27 -12.59 2.29
C GLN A 226 7.12 -11.70 1.40
N ASP A 227 6.60 -10.56 0.95
CA ASP A 227 7.36 -9.58 0.16
C ASP A 227 8.58 -9.06 0.93
N GLY A 228 8.41 -8.77 2.23
CA GLY A 228 9.50 -8.41 3.12
C GLY A 228 10.58 -9.49 3.19
N PHE A 229 10.19 -10.75 3.33
CA PHE A 229 11.13 -11.87 3.40
C PHE A 229 11.84 -12.14 2.07
N LEU A 230 11.21 -11.91 0.93
CA LEU A 230 11.90 -11.93 -0.37
C LEU A 230 13.01 -10.87 -0.40
N LYS A 231 12.73 -9.65 0.09
CA LYS A 231 13.73 -8.57 0.20
C LYS A 231 14.84 -8.87 1.21
N VAL A 232 14.59 -9.71 2.22
CA VAL A 232 15.63 -10.23 3.12
C VAL A 232 16.59 -11.14 2.36
N ILE A 233 16.09 -12.06 1.53
CA ILE A 233 16.91 -12.94 0.67
C ILE A 233 17.77 -12.12 -0.30
N GLU A 234 17.21 -11.05 -0.86
CA GLU A 234 17.95 -10.11 -1.73
C GLU A 234 19.01 -9.29 -0.94
N GLY A 235 19.01 -9.41 0.39
CA GLY A 235 19.92 -8.67 1.26
C GLY A 235 19.66 -7.17 1.30
N ILE A 236 18.40 -6.75 1.08
CA ILE A 236 17.98 -5.36 1.11
C ILE A 236 17.64 -4.94 2.54
N THR A 237 17.01 -5.81 3.32
CA THR A 237 16.59 -5.58 4.71
C THR A 237 16.91 -6.80 5.59
N THR A 238 16.50 -6.78 6.84
CA THR A 238 16.71 -7.89 7.79
C THR A 238 15.38 -8.51 8.21
N VAL A 239 15.43 -9.73 8.74
CA VAL A 239 14.25 -10.44 9.27
C VAL A 239 13.59 -9.62 10.39
N GLU A 240 14.39 -9.06 11.29
CA GLU A 240 13.92 -8.25 12.42
C GLU A 240 13.15 -7.02 11.97
N GLU A 241 13.60 -6.35 10.90
CA GLU A 241 12.89 -5.18 10.35
C GLU A 241 11.52 -5.56 9.75
N VAL A 242 11.46 -6.71 9.08
CA VAL A 242 10.18 -7.18 8.52
C VAL A 242 9.21 -7.55 9.64
N LEU A 243 9.67 -8.33 10.65
CA LEU A 243 8.84 -8.74 11.77
C LEU A 243 8.33 -7.54 12.56
N ARG A 244 9.18 -6.55 12.82
CA ARG A 244 8.82 -5.32 13.54
C ARG A 244 7.61 -4.58 12.93
N VAL A 245 7.44 -4.59 11.61
CA VAL A 245 6.38 -3.82 10.94
C VAL A 245 5.23 -4.67 10.40
N ALA A 246 5.43 -5.99 10.27
CA ALA A 246 4.41 -6.90 9.75
C ALA A 246 3.57 -7.57 10.87
N GLU A 247 3.96 -7.40 12.14
CA GLU A 247 3.26 -7.93 13.32
C GLU A 247 2.52 -6.81 14.10
N GLU A 248 2.68 -5.53 13.70
CA GLU A 248 1.90 -4.38 14.14
C GLU A 248 0.61 -4.22 13.29
#